data_0ab29c070ef7f637a0a0f7e7c26888d9
#
_entry.id   0ab29c070ef7f637a0a0f7e7c26888d9
#
_cell.length_a   1.000
_cell.length_b   1.000
_cell.length_c   1.000
_cell.angle_alpha   90.00
_cell.angle_beta   90.00
_cell.angle_gamma   90.00
#
_symmetry.space_group_name_H-M   'P 1'
#
loop_
_entity.id
_entity.type
_entity.pdbx_description
1 polymer ?
#
loop_
_entity_poly.entity_id
_entity_poly.type
_entity_poly.pdbx_seq_one_letter_code
_entity_poly.pdbx_strand_id
1 'polypeptide(L)'
;DDGSTFFVNEVDYTLFPDEYKFEYTPKNANTLWYKNSSKTAGASNPWQEYALPIGNGELGCMVFGEVQTEEIQFNEKTLWSGPANTIGAGGGNRTFVNFGSLFITDNNAQGASDYVRYLDLEEGIAGVEFKKSNGTRQIRRYFSSAPDSVIVIRYQNVGGEKLNLTFSLTPCNDISAGSVKYENGTASFTGAMEAVKYAARVHVAADNGATVSTASNGVTVSNAAEVTFFLKGGTNFNGDMDVFTNYFTNENQNDVNNRIKADLEVVAAKEYQELEDAHVADFTAITN
;
A
#
# COMPACT_ATOMS: atom_id res chain seq x y z
N ASP A 1 -30.87 24.12 9.67
CA ASP A 1 -30.48 22.71 9.70
C ASP A 1 -31.19 22.03 8.55
N ASP A 2 -30.56 22.08 7.39
CA ASP A 2 -30.94 21.34 6.22
C ASP A 2 -30.13 20.03 6.23
N GLY A 3 -30.78 18.96 6.70
CA GLY A 3 -30.21 17.63 6.77
C GLY A 3 -30.08 16.99 5.39
N SER A 4 -29.32 17.59 4.49
CA SER A 4 -29.00 16.97 3.22
C SER A 4 -27.93 15.91 3.40
N THR A 5 -28.37 14.71 3.71
CA THR A 5 -27.55 13.49 3.62
C THR A 5 -27.32 13.22 2.13
N PHE A 6 -26.12 13.47 1.64
CA PHE A 6 -25.74 13.07 0.28
C PHE A 6 -25.56 11.55 0.24
N PHE A 7 -26.65 10.83 0.03
CA PHE A 7 -26.56 9.45 -0.43
C PHE A 7 -26.34 9.47 -1.94
N VAL A 8 -25.12 9.20 -2.39
CA VAL A 8 -24.85 8.87 -3.79
C VAL A 8 -25.27 7.41 -4.01
N ASN A 9 -26.54 7.10 -3.81
CA ASN A 9 -27.05 5.73 -3.98
C ASN A 9 -27.77 5.49 -5.31
N GLU A 10 -27.89 6.49 -6.18
CA GLU A 10 -28.45 6.27 -7.52
C GLU A 10 -27.71 7.15 -8.54
N VAL A 11 -26.65 6.61 -9.11
CA VAL A 11 -26.22 7.08 -10.42
C VAL A 11 -27.30 6.61 -11.39
N ASP A 12 -27.98 7.54 -12.04
CA ASP A 12 -28.97 7.21 -13.09
C ASP A 12 -28.23 6.60 -14.30
N TYR A 13 -28.14 5.28 -14.32
CA TYR A 13 -27.50 4.52 -15.39
C TYR A 13 -28.24 4.59 -16.73
N THR A 14 -29.46 5.17 -16.77
CA THR A 14 -30.21 5.35 -18.03
C THR A 14 -29.56 6.37 -18.96
N LEU A 15 -28.67 7.20 -18.45
CA LEU A 15 -27.95 8.21 -19.22
C LEU A 15 -26.69 7.66 -19.93
N PHE A 16 -26.32 6.40 -19.69
CA PHE A 16 -25.15 5.77 -20.30
C PHE A 16 -25.59 4.74 -21.36
N PRO A 17 -24.89 4.66 -22.51
CA PRO A 17 -25.09 3.59 -23.48
C PRO A 17 -24.96 2.20 -22.87
N ASP A 18 -25.66 1.20 -23.40
CA ASP A 18 -25.64 -0.19 -22.86
C ASP A 18 -24.26 -0.82 -22.78
N GLU A 19 -23.32 -0.38 -23.58
CA GLU A 19 -21.91 -0.78 -23.53
C GLU A 19 -21.17 -0.38 -22.22
N TYR A 20 -21.77 0.51 -21.42
CA TYR A 20 -21.25 0.95 -20.12
C TYR A 20 -21.98 0.34 -18.92
N LYS A 21 -22.91 -0.59 -19.13
CA LYS A 21 -23.53 -1.32 -18.03
C LYS A 21 -22.51 -2.25 -17.41
N PHE A 22 -22.02 -1.85 -16.24
CA PHE A 22 -21.08 -2.63 -15.45
C PHE A 22 -21.84 -3.32 -14.32
N GLU A 23 -21.73 -4.65 -14.24
CA GLU A 23 -22.47 -5.48 -13.27
C GLU A 23 -21.70 -5.68 -11.95
N TYR A 24 -20.86 -4.72 -11.54
CA TYR A 24 -20.19 -4.82 -10.25
C TYR A 24 -21.16 -4.45 -9.13
N THR A 25 -21.33 -5.37 -8.18
CA THR A 25 -22.08 -5.14 -6.96
C THR A 25 -21.10 -5.12 -5.80
N PRO A 26 -20.91 -3.98 -5.09
CA PRO A 26 -20.07 -3.93 -3.92
C PRO A 26 -20.54 -4.91 -2.83
N LYS A 27 -19.60 -5.41 -2.05
CA LYS A 27 -19.89 -6.23 -0.85
C LYS A 27 -20.67 -5.41 0.19
N ASN A 28 -20.22 -4.18 0.44
CA ASN A 28 -20.77 -3.27 1.43
C ASN A 28 -21.34 -2.01 0.74
N ALA A 29 -22.39 -1.41 1.34
CA ALA A 29 -23.08 -0.26 0.77
C ALA A 29 -22.19 0.99 0.66
N ASN A 30 -21.32 1.21 1.66
CA ASN A 30 -20.41 2.35 1.69
C ASN A 30 -19.10 2.03 0.96
N THR A 31 -19.21 1.72 -0.34
CA THR A 31 -18.04 1.40 -1.18
C THR A 31 -17.94 2.38 -2.35
N LEU A 32 -16.81 3.07 -2.46
CA LEU A 32 -16.43 3.81 -3.66
C LEU A 32 -15.89 2.85 -4.69
N TRP A 33 -16.32 2.93 -5.95
CA TRP A 33 -15.78 2.08 -6.99
C TRP A 33 -15.71 2.76 -8.36
N TYR A 34 -14.77 2.30 -9.19
CA TYR A 34 -14.42 2.93 -10.47
C TYR A 34 -14.08 1.86 -11.51
N LYS A 35 -14.38 2.14 -12.79
CA LYS A 35 -14.12 1.26 -13.92
C LYS A 35 -12.74 1.41 -14.55
N ASN A 36 -11.99 2.42 -14.15
CA ASN A 36 -10.68 2.74 -14.70
C ASN A 36 -9.64 2.82 -13.60
N SER A 37 -8.38 2.50 -13.92
CA SER A 37 -7.26 2.80 -13.03
C SER A 37 -7.08 4.31 -12.86
N SER A 38 -6.36 4.75 -11.84
CA SER A 38 -6.21 6.17 -11.57
C SER A 38 -5.49 6.91 -12.70
N LYS A 39 -4.51 6.29 -13.36
CA LYS A 39 -3.75 6.90 -14.47
C LYS A 39 -4.54 6.94 -15.78
N THR A 40 -5.46 6.00 -15.98
CA THR A 40 -6.31 5.94 -17.18
C THR A 40 -7.61 6.74 -17.07
N ALA A 41 -7.94 7.23 -15.88
CA ALA A 41 -9.15 8.02 -15.64
C ALA A 41 -9.09 9.45 -16.22
N GLY A 42 -7.96 9.85 -16.83
CA GLY A 42 -7.82 11.16 -17.49
C GLY A 42 -7.44 12.31 -16.56
N ALA A 43 -6.98 12.01 -15.35
CA ALA A 43 -6.52 13.00 -14.39
C ALA A 43 -5.23 13.71 -14.82
N SER A 44 -5.11 14.98 -14.48
CA SER A 44 -3.85 15.72 -14.59
C SER A 44 -2.87 15.32 -13.48
N ASN A 45 -3.40 14.94 -12.31
CA ASN A 45 -2.65 14.40 -11.17
C ASN A 45 -3.37 13.16 -10.63
N PRO A 46 -3.08 11.96 -11.15
CA PRO A 46 -3.75 10.72 -10.74
C PRO A 46 -3.65 10.41 -9.25
N TRP A 47 -2.55 10.80 -8.60
CA TRP A 47 -2.36 10.64 -7.17
C TRP A 47 -3.40 11.40 -6.35
N GLN A 48 -3.62 12.67 -6.69
CA GLN A 48 -4.49 13.56 -5.94
C GLN A 48 -5.97 13.33 -6.25
N GLU A 49 -6.28 13.00 -7.51
CA GLU A 49 -7.66 13.00 -7.99
C GLU A 49 -8.32 11.62 -7.91
N TYR A 50 -7.54 10.55 -8.07
CA TYR A 50 -8.13 9.21 -8.26
C TYR A 50 -7.49 8.07 -7.48
N ALA A 51 -6.27 8.19 -6.96
CA ALA A 51 -5.68 7.10 -6.17
C ALA A 51 -6.48 6.87 -4.88
N LEU A 52 -6.63 5.61 -4.46
CA LEU A 52 -7.42 5.25 -3.30
C LEU A 52 -6.55 5.23 -2.04
N PRO A 53 -6.88 6.03 -1.01
CA PRO A 53 -6.11 6.07 0.23
C PRO A 53 -6.52 4.93 1.17
N ILE A 54 -5.52 4.29 1.79
CA ILE A 54 -5.68 3.43 2.96
C ILE A 54 -4.69 3.84 4.04
N GLY A 55 -5.01 3.60 5.30
CA GLY A 55 -4.13 3.95 6.41
C GLY A 55 -4.61 3.43 7.75
N ASN A 56 -3.68 3.36 8.72
CA ASN A 56 -3.92 2.89 10.08
C ASN A 56 -3.54 3.91 11.17
N GLY A 57 -3.36 5.18 10.77
CA GLY A 57 -2.90 6.25 11.67
C GLY A 57 -1.38 6.31 11.88
N GLU A 58 -0.63 5.31 11.46
CA GLU A 58 0.84 5.26 11.46
C GLU A 58 1.38 5.15 10.02
N LEU A 59 0.96 4.13 9.32
CA LEU A 59 1.27 3.86 7.92
C LEU A 59 0.08 4.19 7.03
N GLY A 60 0.35 4.76 5.88
CA GLY A 60 -0.66 5.00 4.87
C GLY A 60 -0.10 4.83 3.47
N CYS A 61 -0.97 4.53 2.52
CA CYS A 61 -0.57 4.51 1.13
C CYS A 61 -1.71 4.91 0.18
N MET A 62 -1.30 5.24 -1.05
CA MET A 62 -2.18 5.52 -2.18
C MET A 62 -2.09 4.36 -3.17
N VAL A 63 -3.23 3.74 -3.47
CA VAL A 63 -3.37 2.63 -4.42
C VAL A 63 -3.83 3.18 -5.76
N PHE A 64 -3.03 3.01 -6.82
CA PHE A 64 -3.35 3.56 -8.15
C PHE A 64 -4.27 2.64 -8.95
N GLY A 65 -4.21 1.34 -8.72
CA GLY A 65 -5.06 0.35 -9.39
C GLY A 65 -4.65 0.03 -10.83
N GLU A 66 -3.35 0.13 -11.15
CA GLU A 66 -2.87 -0.12 -12.50
C GLU A 66 -2.84 -1.62 -12.82
N VAL A 67 -3.23 -1.99 -14.05
CA VAL A 67 -3.36 -3.39 -14.46
C VAL A 67 -2.01 -4.09 -14.51
N GLN A 68 -1.07 -3.57 -15.30
CA GLN A 68 0.21 -4.23 -15.55
C GLN A 68 1.24 -3.91 -14.48
N THR A 69 1.47 -2.63 -14.21
CA THR A 69 2.43 -2.18 -13.20
C THR A 69 1.70 -1.33 -12.18
N GLU A 70 1.34 -1.96 -11.08
CA GLU A 70 0.76 -1.28 -9.93
C GLU A 70 1.77 -0.39 -9.25
N GLU A 71 1.33 0.76 -8.79
CA GLU A 71 2.08 1.65 -7.94
C GLU A 71 1.38 1.80 -6.59
N ILE A 72 2.12 1.62 -5.52
CA ILE A 72 1.67 1.89 -4.15
C ILE A 72 2.64 2.91 -3.55
N GLN A 73 2.24 4.18 -3.55
CA GLN A 73 3.01 5.23 -2.87
C GLN A 73 2.65 5.19 -1.39
N PHE A 74 3.67 5.10 -0.51
CA PHE A 74 3.44 4.90 0.91
C PHE A 74 4.17 5.92 1.78
N ASN A 75 3.66 6.06 2.98
CA ASN A 75 4.21 6.94 3.98
C ASN A 75 4.06 6.40 5.40
N GLU A 76 4.82 6.98 6.31
CA GLU A 76 4.74 6.78 7.76
C GLU A 76 4.76 8.16 8.44
N LYS A 77 3.93 8.36 9.46
CA LYS A 77 3.60 9.67 10.05
C LYS A 77 4.77 10.42 10.66
N THR A 78 5.87 9.75 10.97
CA THR A 78 7.04 10.36 11.64
C THR A 78 8.19 10.72 10.69
N LEU A 79 8.04 10.48 9.39
CA LEU A 79 9.05 10.86 8.40
C LEU A 79 8.93 12.35 8.05
N TRP A 80 9.65 13.18 8.80
CA TRP A 80 9.71 14.62 8.63
C TRP A 80 11.14 15.08 8.38
N SER A 81 11.35 16.00 7.45
CA SER A 81 12.63 16.72 7.29
C SER A 81 12.79 17.80 8.36
N GLY A 82 14.02 18.22 8.63
CA GLY A 82 14.36 19.34 9.50
C GLY A 82 15.05 18.94 10.81
N PRO A 83 15.64 19.93 11.50
CA PRO A 83 16.46 19.69 12.70
C PRO A 83 15.63 19.29 13.92
N ALA A 84 16.27 18.52 14.84
CA ALA A 84 15.63 17.96 16.03
C ALA A 84 15.00 19.00 16.97
N ASN A 85 15.53 20.22 17.03
CA ASN A 85 15.27 21.19 18.10
C ASN A 85 14.35 22.36 17.70
N THR A 86 13.57 22.27 16.64
CA THR A 86 12.74 23.38 16.13
C THR A 86 11.27 23.32 16.51
N ILE A 87 10.90 22.60 17.58
CA ILE A 87 9.54 22.69 18.12
C ILE A 87 9.39 24.06 18.81
N GLY A 88 8.61 24.95 18.20
CA GLY A 88 8.18 26.22 18.81
C GLY A 88 9.05 27.45 18.57
N ALA A 89 10.23 27.35 17.96
CA ALA A 89 11.00 28.52 17.54
C ALA A 89 10.82 28.73 16.03
N GLY A 90 10.08 29.76 15.64
CA GLY A 90 9.74 30.06 14.25
C GLY A 90 10.94 30.15 13.33
N GLY A 91 11.25 29.08 12.59
CA GLY A 91 12.33 29.13 11.65
C GLY A 91 12.83 27.84 11.03
N GLY A 92 12.22 26.70 11.25
CA GLY A 92 12.59 25.48 10.54
C GLY A 92 11.44 24.98 9.69
N ASN A 93 11.57 24.98 8.38
CA ASN A 93 10.61 24.35 7.49
C ASN A 93 10.69 22.83 7.67
N ARG A 94 9.91 22.29 8.61
CA ARG A 94 9.67 20.86 8.70
C ARG A 94 8.65 20.50 7.64
N THR A 95 9.02 19.59 6.78
CA THR A 95 8.14 19.11 5.72
C THR A 95 7.87 17.62 5.95
N PHE A 96 6.60 17.26 5.92
CA PHE A 96 6.21 15.87 5.84
C PHE A 96 6.65 15.32 4.49
N VAL A 97 7.33 14.18 4.48
CA VAL A 97 7.95 13.61 3.27
C VAL A 97 7.44 12.20 3.09
N ASN A 98 7.13 11.80 1.86
CA ASN A 98 6.78 10.41 1.62
C ASN A 98 8.01 9.50 1.56
N PHE A 99 7.82 8.21 1.84
CA PHE A 99 8.89 7.23 1.75
C PHE A 99 9.26 6.89 0.31
N GLY A 100 8.29 6.82 -0.58
CA GLY A 100 8.48 6.40 -1.96
C GLY A 100 7.38 5.49 -2.46
N SER A 101 7.68 4.68 -3.46
CA SER A 101 6.72 3.79 -4.10
C SER A 101 7.22 2.35 -4.19
N LEU A 102 6.31 1.41 -3.92
CA LEU A 102 6.43 0.01 -4.29
C LEU A 102 5.78 -0.17 -5.67
N PHE A 103 6.54 -0.69 -6.62
CA PHE A 103 6.04 -1.09 -7.93
C PHE A 103 5.92 -2.60 -8.01
N ILE A 104 4.76 -3.10 -8.46
CA ILE A 104 4.49 -4.52 -8.65
C ILE A 104 4.03 -4.71 -10.09
N THR A 105 4.83 -5.38 -10.90
CA THR A 105 4.53 -5.68 -12.30
C THR A 105 4.05 -7.12 -12.44
N ASP A 106 2.84 -7.31 -12.94
CA ASP A 106 2.40 -8.62 -13.43
C ASP A 106 2.87 -8.78 -14.87
N ASN A 107 3.87 -9.64 -15.09
CA ASN A 107 4.48 -9.85 -16.39
C ASN A 107 3.50 -10.44 -17.43
N ASN A 108 2.38 -10.98 -16.96
CA ASN A 108 1.36 -11.64 -17.79
C ASN A 108 0.04 -10.83 -17.86
N ALA A 109 -0.08 -9.70 -17.18
CA ALA A 109 -1.27 -8.85 -17.21
C ALA A 109 -1.30 -7.99 -18.47
N GLN A 110 -1.71 -8.57 -19.58
CA GLN A 110 -1.97 -7.85 -20.82
C GLN A 110 -3.46 -7.86 -21.13
N GLY A 111 -4.02 -6.68 -21.35
CA GLY A 111 -5.45 -6.49 -21.58
C GLY A 111 -6.29 -6.81 -20.34
N ALA A 112 -7.17 -5.93 -19.98
CA ALA A 112 -8.10 -6.14 -18.88
C ALA A 112 -9.52 -5.86 -19.37
N SER A 113 -10.44 -6.76 -19.06
CA SER A 113 -11.88 -6.54 -19.13
C SER A 113 -12.50 -6.67 -17.76
N ASP A 114 -13.75 -6.25 -17.61
CA ASP A 114 -14.48 -6.34 -16.35
C ASP A 114 -13.67 -5.74 -15.18
N TYR A 115 -12.97 -4.61 -15.46
CA TYR A 115 -12.12 -3.96 -14.50
C TYR A 115 -12.94 -3.17 -13.49
N VAL A 116 -12.60 -3.35 -12.22
CA VAL A 116 -13.05 -2.50 -11.11
C VAL A 116 -11.91 -2.28 -10.13
N ARG A 117 -11.82 -1.07 -9.61
CA ARG A 117 -11.11 -0.76 -8.36
C ARG A 117 -12.08 -0.14 -7.37
N TYR A 118 -11.91 -0.42 -6.11
CA TYR A 118 -12.83 0.02 -5.07
C TYR A 118 -12.13 0.34 -3.76
N LEU A 119 -12.80 1.13 -2.95
CA LEU A 119 -12.45 1.37 -1.54
C LEU A 119 -13.70 1.10 -0.71
N ASP A 120 -13.67 0.04 0.05
CA ASP A 120 -14.67 -0.31 1.04
C ASP A 120 -14.43 0.49 2.32
N LEU A 121 -15.34 1.43 2.59
CA LEU A 121 -15.24 2.33 3.74
C LEU A 121 -15.73 1.68 5.05
N GLU A 122 -16.42 0.54 4.96
CA GLU A 122 -16.87 -0.19 6.14
C GLU A 122 -15.76 -1.11 6.69
N GLU A 123 -14.93 -1.66 5.80
CA GLU A 123 -13.84 -2.57 6.18
C GLU A 123 -12.44 -1.92 6.10
N GLY A 124 -12.32 -0.73 5.52
CA GLY A 124 -11.03 -0.06 5.32
C GLY A 124 -10.13 -0.78 4.32
N ILE A 125 -10.72 -1.44 3.31
CA ILE A 125 -10.02 -2.27 2.32
C ILE A 125 -10.17 -1.65 0.93
N ALA A 126 -9.04 -1.41 0.24
CA ALA A 126 -9.04 -1.14 -1.19
C ALA A 126 -8.90 -2.45 -1.98
N GLY A 127 -9.44 -2.48 -3.19
CA GLY A 127 -9.32 -3.64 -4.06
C GLY A 127 -9.28 -3.30 -5.54
N VAL A 128 -8.74 -4.23 -6.31
CA VAL A 128 -8.72 -4.20 -7.78
C VAL A 128 -9.08 -5.58 -8.30
N GLU A 129 -10.03 -5.64 -9.20
CA GLU A 129 -10.44 -6.88 -9.85
C GLU A 129 -10.54 -6.68 -11.36
N PHE A 130 -10.11 -7.65 -12.14
CA PHE A 130 -10.25 -7.65 -13.58
C PHE A 130 -10.07 -9.04 -14.16
N LYS A 131 -10.51 -9.20 -15.41
CA LYS A 131 -10.30 -10.40 -16.19
C LYS A 131 -9.22 -10.16 -17.24
N LYS A 132 -8.18 -10.98 -17.21
CA LYS A 132 -7.11 -10.98 -18.21
C LYS A 132 -7.61 -11.46 -19.57
N SER A 133 -6.91 -11.15 -20.66
CA SER A 133 -7.26 -11.57 -22.02
C SER A 133 -7.36 -13.10 -22.18
N ASN A 134 -6.64 -13.89 -21.36
CA ASN A 134 -6.71 -15.35 -21.34
C ASN A 134 -7.85 -15.92 -20.49
N GLY A 135 -8.74 -15.07 -19.94
CA GLY A 135 -9.88 -15.44 -19.12
C GLY A 135 -9.60 -15.60 -17.62
N THR A 136 -8.35 -15.51 -17.18
CA THR A 136 -7.99 -15.56 -15.76
C THR A 136 -8.49 -14.33 -15.04
N ARG A 137 -9.20 -14.48 -13.92
CA ARG A 137 -9.59 -13.38 -13.05
C ARG A 137 -8.47 -13.08 -12.06
N GLN A 138 -8.05 -11.83 -11.97
CA GLN A 138 -7.13 -11.38 -10.94
C GLN A 138 -7.88 -10.55 -9.90
N ILE A 139 -7.61 -10.85 -8.63
CA ILE A 139 -8.13 -10.13 -7.46
C ILE A 139 -6.93 -9.61 -6.68
N ARG A 140 -6.97 -8.33 -6.35
CA ARG A 140 -5.98 -7.67 -5.49
C ARG A 140 -6.69 -7.03 -4.30
N ARG A 141 -6.10 -7.15 -3.11
CA ARG A 141 -6.60 -6.54 -1.89
C ARG A 141 -5.48 -5.79 -1.18
N TYR A 142 -5.83 -4.63 -0.63
CA TYR A 142 -4.88 -3.72 0.01
C TYR A 142 -5.51 -3.22 1.29
N PHE A 143 -4.80 -3.36 2.42
CA PHE A 143 -5.21 -2.76 3.68
C PHE A 143 -4.00 -2.39 4.53
N SER A 144 -4.18 -1.44 5.44
CA SER A 144 -3.16 -1.02 6.41
C SER A 144 -3.61 -1.45 7.79
N SER A 145 -3.05 -2.56 8.29
CA SER A 145 -3.39 -3.15 9.59
C SER A 145 -2.79 -2.31 10.72
N ALA A 146 -3.63 -1.83 11.66
CA ALA A 146 -3.15 -1.20 12.88
C ALA A 146 -2.66 -2.23 13.90
N PRO A 147 -3.37 -3.36 14.15
CA PRO A 147 -2.89 -4.40 15.05
C PRO A 147 -1.51 -4.97 14.70
N ASP A 148 -1.20 -5.06 13.41
CA ASP A 148 0.06 -5.63 12.91
C ASP A 148 1.07 -4.56 12.48
N SER A 149 0.66 -3.28 12.45
CA SER A 149 1.49 -2.13 12.04
C SER A 149 2.19 -2.37 10.69
N VAL A 150 1.40 -2.76 9.66
CA VAL A 150 1.88 -3.13 8.33
C VAL A 150 0.87 -2.81 7.24
N ILE A 151 1.35 -2.48 6.04
CA ILE A 151 0.52 -2.47 4.83
C ILE A 151 0.59 -3.85 4.20
N VAL A 152 -0.57 -4.48 4.02
CA VAL A 152 -0.72 -5.81 3.41
C VAL A 152 -1.32 -5.67 2.02
N ILE A 153 -0.70 -6.34 1.04
CA ILE A 153 -1.12 -6.33 -0.35
C ILE A 153 -1.16 -7.76 -0.84
N ARG A 154 -2.33 -8.25 -1.22
CA ARG A 154 -2.50 -9.61 -1.76
C ARG A 154 -2.89 -9.58 -3.21
N TYR A 155 -2.23 -10.41 -4.01
CA TYR A 155 -2.56 -10.74 -5.40
C TYR A 155 -3.00 -12.18 -5.46
N GLN A 156 -4.10 -12.44 -6.16
CA GLN A 156 -4.63 -13.79 -6.38
C GLN A 156 -5.14 -13.92 -7.81
N ASN A 157 -4.75 -15.00 -8.51
CA ASN A 157 -5.36 -15.42 -9.75
C ASN A 157 -6.37 -16.53 -9.48
N VAL A 158 -7.61 -16.34 -9.93
CA VAL A 158 -8.69 -17.31 -9.78
C VAL A 158 -8.93 -17.98 -11.12
N GLY A 159 -8.62 -19.28 -11.20
CA GLY A 159 -8.68 -20.07 -12.42
C GLY A 159 -7.55 -19.71 -13.40
N GLY A 160 -7.18 -20.63 -14.27
CA GLY A 160 -6.25 -20.38 -15.37
C GLY A 160 -4.80 -20.19 -14.95
N GLU A 161 -4.23 -19.04 -15.26
CA GLU A 161 -2.81 -18.77 -15.20
C GLU A 161 -2.29 -18.48 -13.79
N LYS A 162 -1.07 -18.96 -13.51
CA LYS A 162 -0.33 -18.61 -12.30
C LYS A 162 0.23 -17.18 -12.39
N LEU A 163 0.41 -16.55 -11.22
CA LEU A 163 1.06 -15.25 -11.09
C LEU A 163 2.54 -15.33 -11.42
N ASN A 164 3.02 -14.32 -12.18
CA ASN A 164 4.43 -14.06 -12.42
C ASN A 164 4.69 -12.57 -12.20
N LEU A 165 5.05 -12.23 -10.97
CA LEU A 165 5.19 -10.84 -10.52
C LEU A 165 6.66 -10.46 -10.38
N THR A 166 6.98 -9.23 -10.74
CA THR A 166 8.26 -8.62 -10.38
C THR A 166 8.00 -7.37 -9.57
N PHE A 167 8.68 -7.19 -8.44
CA PHE A 167 8.53 -5.98 -7.67
C PHE A 167 9.85 -5.25 -7.41
N SER A 168 9.74 -3.95 -7.27
CA SER A 168 10.84 -3.05 -6.93
C SER A 168 10.36 -1.96 -5.98
N LEU A 169 11.30 -1.45 -5.18
CA LEU A 169 11.07 -0.34 -4.26
C LEU A 169 11.85 0.86 -4.73
N THR A 170 11.22 2.03 -4.77
CA THR A 170 11.84 3.29 -5.19
C THR A 170 11.68 4.33 -4.10
N PRO A 171 12.76 4.79 -3.45
CA PRO A 171 12.69 5.89 -2.51
C PRO A 171 12.19 7.17 -3.15
N CYS A 172 11.51 8.02 -2.38
CA CYS A 172 11.19 9.38 -2.83
C CYS A 172 12.47 10.20 -3.06
N ASN A 173 12.45 11.08 -4.07
CA ASN A 173 13.59 11.93 -4.38
C ASN A 173 13.91 12.97 -3.28
N ASP A 174 12.92 13.30 -2.45
CA ASP A 174 13.06 14.31 -1.39
C ASP A 174 13.73 13.76 -0.13
N ILE A 175 14.03 12.46 -0.08
CA ILE A 175 14.75 11.82 1.03
C ILE A 175 16.14 11.38 0.59
N SER A 176 17.11 11.51 1.50
CA SER A 176 18.49 11.06 1.28
C SER A 176 18.61 9.56 1.56
N ALA A 177 17.99 8.74 0.71
CA ALA A 177 18.04 7.29 0.84
C ALA A 177 19.32 6.70 0.22
N GLY A 178 19.82 5.64 0.82
CA GLY A 178 20.81 4.76 0.21
C GLY A 178 20.19 3.94 -0.94
N SER A 179 21.04 3.22 -1.65
CA SER A 179 20.60 2.30 -2.71
C SER A 179 19.68 1.22 -2.15
N VAL A 180 18.66 0.86 -2.92
CA VAL A 180 17.76 -0.24 -2.58
C VAL A 180 18.54 -1.56 -2.61
N LYS A 181 18.38 -2.35 -1.55
CA LYS A 181 18.94 -3.69 -1.43
C LYS A 181 17.84 -4.72 -1.67
N TYR A 182 18.15 -5.69 -2.51
CA TYR A 182 17.28 -6.80 -2.83
C TYR A 182 17.93 -8.09 -2.34
N GLU A 183 17.28 -8.82 -1.44
CA GLU A 183 17.81 -10.05 -0.85
C GLU A 183 16.69 -10.96 -0.33
N ASN A 184 16.78 -12.27 -0.59
CA ASN A 184 15.88 -13.27 0.00
C ASN A 184 14.38 -12.92 -0.07
N GLY A 185 13.90 -12.50 -1.23
CA GLY A 185 12.49 -12.13 -1.40
C GLY A 185 12.10 -10.79 -0.76
N THR A 186 13.08 -9.95 -0.42
CA THR A 186 12.83 -8.63 0.16
C THR A 186 13.46 -7.51 -0.65
N ALA A 187 12.89 -6.32 -0.55
CA ALA A 187 13.52 -5.07 -0.96
C ALA A 187 13.54 -4.09 0.22
N SER A 188 14.64 -3.38 0.41
CA SER A 188 14.75 -2.41 1.49
C SER A 188 15.68 -1.27 1.16
N PHE A 189 15.45 -0.11 1.76
CA PHE A 189 16.40 0.99 1.78
C PHE A 189 16.45 1.64 3.16
N THR A 190 17.54 2.33 3.42
CA THR A 190 17.75 3.08 4.66
C THR A 190 18.24 4.48 4.34
N GLY A 191 18.05 5.40 5.25
CA GLY A 191 18.58 6.75 5.10
C GLY A 191 18.57 7.56 6.39
N ALA A 192 19.04 8.78 6.26
CA ALA A 192 19.08 9.74 7.35
C ALA A 192 18.84 11.14 6.82
N MET A 193 17.96 11.89 7.46
CA MET A 193 17.74 13.31 7.26
C MET A 193 17.94 14.01 8.59
N GLU A 194 19.09 14.67 8.77
CA GLU A 194 19.45 15.33 10.03
C GLU A 194 19.29 14.39 11.27
N ALA A 195 18.28 14.64 12.10
CA ALA A 195 18.02 13.83 13.29
C ALA A 195 17.26 12.53 12.97
N VAL A 196 16.47 12.52 11.90
CA VAL A 196 15.62 11.38 11.53
C VAL A 196 16.45 10.31 10.83
N LYS A 197 16.51 9.12 11.42
CA LYS A 197 17.01 7.90 10.80
C LYS A 197 15.82 7.06 10.41
N TYR A 198 15.81 6.52 9.18
CA TYR A 198 14.63 5.84 8.65
C TYR A 198 15.02 4.63 7.80
N ALA A 199 14.06 3.73 7.68
CA ALA A 199 14.14 2.60 6.77
C ALA A 199 12.76 2.26 6.22
N ALA A 200 12.74 1.66 5.04
CA ALA A 200 11.56 1.01 4.49
C ALA A 200 11.93 -0.38 3.99
N ARG A 201 10.98 -1.31 4.11
CA ARG A 201 11.17 -2.70 3.70
C ARG A 201 9.85 -3.28 3.19
N VAL A 202 9.96 -4.07 2.13
CA VAL A 202 8.91 -4.98 1.66
C VAL A 202 9.42 -6.41 1.74
N HIS A 203 8.57 -7.30 2.26
CA HIS A 203 8.78 -8.75 2.29
C HIS A 203 7.68 -9.41 1.49
N VAL A 204 7.99 -10.50 0.76
CA VAL A 204 7.00 -11.25 -0.03
C VAL A 204 6.85 -12.67 0.50
N ALA A 205 5.60 -13.09 0.65
CA ALA A 205 5.22 -14.49 0.84
C ALA A 205 4.40 -14.96 -0.36
N ALA A 206 4.60 -16.21 -0.75
CA ALA A 206 3.89 -16.84 -1.87
C ALA A 206 3.51 -18.27 -1.50
N ASP A 207 2.49 -18.81 -2.16
CA ASP A 207 2.01 -20.18 -1.94
C ASP A 207 3.07 -21.24 -2.27
N ASN A 208 2.86 -22.44 -1.74
CA ASN A 208 3.74 -23.60 -1.97
C ASN A 208 3.82 -23.93 -3.46
N GLY A 209 5.03 -24.07 -3.96
CA GLY A 209 5.32 -24.32 -5.37
C GLY A 209 5.71 -23.09 -6.18
N ALA A 210 5.56 -21.89 -5.61
CA ALA A 210 6.10 -20.67 -6.18
C ALA A 210 7.63 -20.63 -6.05
N THR A 211 8.27 -19.91 -6.97
CA THR A 211 9.71 -19.62 -6.92
C THR A 211 9.93 -18.15 -6.70
N VAL A 212 10.71 -17.80 -5.68
CA VAL A 212 11.15 -16.42 -5.41
C VAL A 212 12.61 -16.29 -5.78
N SER A 213 12.93 -15.39 -6.71
CA SER A 213 14.29 -15.08 -7.13
C SER A 213 14.60 -13.60 -6.98
N THR A 214 15.85 -13.28 -6.67
CA THR A 214 16.29 -11.92 -6.40
C THR A 214 17.39 -11.52 -7.40
N ALA A 215 17.22 -10.35 -8.00
CA ALA A 215 18.18 -9.70 -8.87
C ALA A 215 18.63 -8.35 -8.28
N SER A 216 19.61 -7.70 -8.89
CA SER A 216 20.11 -6.40 -8.42
C SER A 216 19.12 -5.24 -8.51
N ASN A 217 18.04 -5.41 -9.26
CA ASN A 217 17.04 -4.37 -9.55
C ASN A 217 15.60 -4.77 -9.22
N GLY A 218 15.40 -5.91 -8.55
CA GLY A 218 14.07 -6.35 -8.17
C GLY A 218 14.01 -7.79 -7.67
N VAL A 219 12.83 -8.19 -7.26
CA VAL A 219 12.50 -9.56 -6.85
C VAL A 219 11.40 -10.08 -7.75
N THR A 220 11.55 -11.32 -8.22
CA THR A 220 10.55 -11.99 -9.06
C THR A 220 9.94 -13.16 -8.31
N VAL A 221 8.61 -13.24 -8.34
CA VAL A 221 7.82 -14.39 -7.85
C VAL A 221 7.19 -15.04 -9.05
N SER A 222 7.43 -16.34 -9.26
CA SER A 222 6.93 -17.09 -10.39
C SER A 222 6.13 -18.29 -9.95
N ASN A 223 5.14 -18.68 -10.78
CA ASN A 223 4.32 -19.87 -10.60
C ASN A 223 3.47 -19.88 -9.32
N ALA A 224 3.06 -18.70 -8.81
CA ALA A 224 2.21 -18.58 -7.63
C ALA A 224 0.72 -18.55 -7.99
N ALA A 225 -0.14 -19.14 -7.14
CA ALA A 225 -1.58 -18.90 -7.20
C ALA A 225 -1.94 -17.61 -6.48
N GLU A 226 -1.22 -17.34 -5.40
CA GLU A 226 -1.35 -16.11 -4.60
C GLU A 226 0.00 -15.61 -4.09
N VAL A 227 0.09 -14.30 -3.90
CA VAL A 227 1.28 -13.61 -3.39
C VAL A 227 0.82 -12.54 -2.43
N THR A 228 1.44 -12.48 -1.26
CA THR A 228 1.21 -11.42 -0.27
C THR A 228 2.49 -10.62 -0.06
N PHE A 229 2.37 -9.30 -0.15
CA PHE A 229 3.43 -8.36 0.16
C PHE A 229 3.14 -7.69 1.49
N PHE A 230 4.16 -7.57 2.32
CA PHE A 230 4.15 -6.87 3.60
C PHE A 230 5.08 -5.68 3.50
N LEU A 231 4.52 -4.46 3.54
CA LEU A 231 5.26 -3.21 3.38
C LEU A 231 5.22 -2.42 4.68
N LYS A 232 6.40 -2.01 5.16
CA LYS A 232 6.54 -1.19 6.35
C LYS A 232 7.63 -0.14 6.17
N GLY A 233 7.34 1.10 6.57
CA GLY A 233 8.30 2.16 6.82
C GLY A 233 8.41 2.42 8.32
N GLY A 234 9.49 3.07 8.73
CA GLY A 234 9.65 3.50 10.12
C GLY A 234 10.85 4.41 10.32
N THR A 235 10.84 5.12 11.42
CA THR A 235 11.91 6.05 11.81
C THR A 235 12.41 5.74 13.22
N ASN A 236 13.47 6.44 13.64
CA ASN A 236 13.94 6.43 15.01
C ASN A 236 13.19 7.42 15.91
N PHE A 237 12.05 7.97 15.46
CA PHE A 237 11.25 8.85 16.29
C PHE A 237 10.68 8.09 17.48
N ASN A 238 10.90 8.64 18.68
CA ASN A 238 10.30 8.15 19.91
C ASN A 238 8.99 8.92 20.13
N GLY A 239 7.85 8.24 20.02
CA GLY A 239 6.52 8.82 20.21
C GLY A 239 6.20 9.27 21.64
N ASP A 240 7.14 9.14 22.57
CA ASP A 240 6.98 9.59 23.94
C ASP A 240 7.05 11.12 24.03
N MET A 241 5.88 11.73 23.97
CA MET A 241 5.69 13.19 24.06
C MET A 241 5.93 13.74 25.46
N ASP A 242 6.07 12.90 26.48
CA ASP A 242 6.30 13.34 27.88
C ASP A 242 7.75 13.72 28.13
N VAL A 243 8.65 13.36 27.22
CA VAL A 243 10.07 13.70 27.29
C VAL A 243 10.43 14.75 26.24
N PHE A 244 10.13 16.02 26.51
CA PHE A 244 10.41 17.16 25.61
C PHE A 244 11.89 17.34 25.21
N THR A 245 12.79 16.46 25.60
CA THR A 245 14.23 16.58 25.38
C THR A 245 14.82 15.51 24.45
N ASN A 246 14.09 14.45 24.13
CA ASN A 246 14.63 13.35 23.32
C ASN A 246 13.59 12.68 22.41
N TYR A 247 13.23 13.39 21.33
CA TYR A 247 12.25 12.90 20.34
C TYR A 247 12.74 11.73 19.49
N PHE A 248 14.00 11.37 19.60
CA PHE A 248 14.59 10.32 18.78
C PHE A 248 15.33 9.31 19.66
N THR A 249 15.20 8.04 19.32
CA THR A 249 16.05 6.99 19.91
C THR A 249 17.49 7.12 19.40
N ASN A 250 18.42 6.38 20.03
CA ASN A 250 19.79 6.30 19.55
C ASN A 250 19.97 5.31 18.38
N GLU A 251 18.86 4.79 17.84
CA GLU A 251 18.90 3.91 16.67
C GLU A 251 19.49 4.62 15.46
N ASN A 252 20.46 4.00 14.81
CA ASN A 252 20.86 4.39 13.47
C ASN A 252 19.91 3.77 12.43
N GLN A 253 20.06 4.14 11.15
CA GLN A 253 19.17 3.67 10.08
C GLN A 253 19.20 2.14 9.88
N ASN A 254 20.30 1.47 10.22
CA ASN A 254 20.40 0.00 10.14
C ASN A 254 19.64 -0.65 11.30
N ASP A 255 19.65 -0.05 12.49
CA ASP A 255 18.88 -0.53 13.64
C ASP A 255 17.38 -0.42 13.36
N VAL A 256 16.93 0.70 12.78
CA VAL A 256 15.52 0.88 12.31
C VAL A 256 15.17 -0.21 11.29
N ASN A 257 16.06 -0.49 10.31
CA ASN A 257 15.82 -1.54 9.32
C ASN A 257 15.76 -2.94 9.95
N ASN A 258 16.59 -3.22 10.94
CA ASN A 258 16.59 -4.51 11.65
C ASN A 258 15.30 -4.71 12.45
N ARG A 259 14.80 -3.66 13.09
CA ARG A 259 13.52 -3.68 13.80
C ARG A 259 12.36 -3.95 12.84
N ILE A 260 12.29 -3.21 11.72
CA ILE A 260 11.28 -3.43 10.68
C ILE A 260 11.36 -4.85 10.10
N LYS A 261 12.58 -5.38 9.89
CA LYS A 261 12.77 -6.76 9.44
C LYS A 261 12.17 -7.77 10.42
N ALA A 262 12.45 -7.61 11.71
CA ALA A 262 11.92 -8.50 12.74
C ALA A 262 10.38 -8.43 12.82
N ASP A 263 9.80 -7.24 12.75
CA ASP A 263 8.36 -7.04 12.71
C ASP A 263 7.72 -7.77 11.51
N LEU A 264 8.30 -7.61 10.32
CA LEU A 264 7.77 -8.24 9.10
C LEU A 264 7.92 -9.76 9.11
N GLU A 265 8.97 -10.31 9.73
CA GLU A 265 9.14 -11.77 9.91
C GLU A 265 8.03 -12.36 10.80
N VAL A 266 7.62 -11.64 11.84
CA VAL A 266 6.49 -12.04 12.70
C VAL A 266 5.17 -11.99 11.94
N VAL A 267 4.92 -10.92 11.20
CA VAL A 267 3.67 -10.74 10.44
C VAL A 267 3.57 -11.74 9.29
N ALA A 268 4.66 -11.98 8.57
CA ALA A 268 4.68 -12.91 7.44
C ALA A 268 4.50 -14.39 7.84
N ALA A 269 4.60 -14.71 9.13
CA ALA A 269 4.32 -16.04 9.67
C ALA A 269 2.82 -16.28 9.96
N LYS A 270 1.99 -15.24 9.88
CA LYS A 270 0.54 -15.32 10.05
C LYS A 270 -0.15 -15.70 8.75
N GLU A 271 -1.29 -16.36 8.86
CA GLU A 271 -2.17 -16.59 7.71
C GLU A 271 -2.80 -15.26 7.25
N TYR A 272 -2.97 -15.10 5.95
CA TYR A 272 -3.56 -13.89 5.39
C TYR A 272 -4.93 -13.55 5.99
N GLN A 273 -5.77 -14.57 6.19
CA GLN A 273 -7.12 -14.39 6.73
C GLN A 273 -7.08 -13.87 8.17
N GLU A 274 -6.11 -14.31 8.97
CA GLU A 274 -5.91 -13.80 10.33
C GLU A 274 -5.59 -12.30 10.33
N LEU A 275 -4.75 -11.85 9.40
CA LEU A 275 -4.40 -10.44 9.25
C LEU A 275 -5.58 -9.58 8.79
N GLU A 276 -6.35 -10.08 7.80
CA GLU A 276 -7.54 -9.39 7.29
C GLU A 276 -8.62 -9.29 8.38
N ASP A 277 -8.89 -10.38 9.10
CA ASP A 277 -9.89 -10.41 10.18
C ASP A 277 -9.51 -9.46 11.32
N ALA A 278 -8.25 -9.44 11.73
CA ALA A 278 -7.74 -8.53 12.76
C ALA A 278 -7.86 -7.06 12.32
N HIS A 279 -7.52 -6.75 11.06
CA HIS A 279 -7.67 -5.42 10.49
C HIS A 279 -9.14 -4.97 10.49
N VAL A 280 -10.04 -5.80 9.95
CA VAL A 280 -11.47 -5.48 9.87
C VAL A 280 -12.07 -5.29 11.26
N ALA A 281 -11.73 -6.15 12.23
CA ALA A 281 -12.23 -6.03 13.60
C ALA A 281 -11.79 -4.71 14.26
N ASP A 282 -10.53 -4.30 14.07
CA ASP A 282 -10.01 -3.04 14.60
C ASP A 282 -10.65 -1.84 13.91
N PHE A 283 -10.70 -1.85 12.57
CA PHE A 283 -11.23 -0.75 11.77
C PHE A 283 -12.72 -0.50 12.06
N THR A 284 -13.53 -1.56 12.09
CA THR A 284 -14.97 -1.46 12.37
C THR A 284 -15.26 -1.03 13.81
N ALA A 285 -14.40 -1.32 14.76
CA ALA A 285 -14.54 -0.85 16.14
C ALA A 285 -14.36 0.67 16.28
N ILE A 286 -13.65 1.31 15.32
CA ILE A 286 -13.43 2.76 15.31
C ILE A 286 -14.52 3.48 14.51
N THR A 287 -15.05 2.85 13.46
CA THR A 287 -15.98 3.48 12.50
C THR A 287 -17.46 3.26 12.80
N ASN A 288 -17.82 2.31 13.65
CA ASN A 288 -19.15 2.05 14.16
C ASN A 288 -19.32 2.59 15.60
#